data_482dd48cd35457a91a2951ad6372a105
#
_entry.id   482dd48cd35457a91a2951ad6372a105
#
_cell.length_a   1.000
_cell.length_b   1.000
_cell.length_c   1.000
_cell.angle_alpha   90.00
_cell.angle_beta   90.00
_cell.angle_gamma   90.00
#
_symmetry.space_group_name_H-M   'P 1'
#
loop_
_entity.id
_entity.type
_entity.pdbx_description
1 polymer ?
#
loop_
_entity_poly.entity_id
_entity_poly.type
_entity_poly.pdbx_seq_one_letter_code
_entity_poly.pdbx_strand_id
1 'polypeptide(L)'
;MSGNAFPPRPHLTTPRLTLDALTPADCGDYAALCRDTWRNRWWGYDYREEQPHPPEEWFLQASEEDYAAGRELGLAVRLRGRCIGEVVFTHFDGHGTAELGCRIAAAYAGHGYGTEAFAAALAWGLKGWDLRRVTAKCFRENHPSRHMLASCMDPTGEDETYFYFEKHMG
;
A
#
# COMPACT_ATOMS: atom_id res chain seq x y z
N MET A 1 -27.06 -7.06 -1.34
CA MET A 1 -26.11 -7.35 -1.07
C MET A 1 -25.08 -6.55 -1.04
N SER A 2 -24.54 -6.00 -0.76
CA SER A 2 -23.56 -5.34 -0.89
C SER A 2 -22.50 -5.88 -0.52
N GLY A 3 -22.29 -6.51 -0.14
CA GLY A 3 -21.19 -7.07 0.24
C GLY A 3 -19.97 -6.37 0.09
N ASN A 4 -18.96 -6.76 0.76
CA ASN A 4 -17.66 -6.26 0.57
C ASN A 4 -17.20 -6.67 -0.81
N ALA A 5 -16.87 -5.71 -1.63
CA ALA A 5 -16.41 -5.97 -2.98
C ALA A 5 -14.95 -6.42 -3.05
N PHE A 6 -14.24 -6.46 -1.91
CA PHE A 6 -12.84 -6.87 -1.89
C PHE A 6 -12.70 -8.38 -1.94
N PRO A 7 -11.72 -8.88 -2.70
CA PRO A 7 -11.41 -10.31 -2.69
C PRO A 7 -10.72 -10.70 -1.38
N PRO A 8 -10.56 -11.99 -1.11
CA PRO A 8 -9.69 -12.43 -0.03
C PRO A 8 -8.29 -11.88 -0.24
N ARG A 9 -7.61 -11.51 0.86
CA ARG A 9 -6.24 -11.02 0.76
C ARG A 9 -5.32 -12.17 0.30
N PRO A 10 -4.48 -11.95 -0.70
CA PRO A 10 -3.64 -13.01 -1.25
C PRO A 10 -2.40 -13.27 -0.40
N HIS A 11 -1.71 -14.33 -0.73
CA HIS A 11 -0.37 -14.61 -0.23
C HIS A 11 0.54 -14.57 -1.46
N LEU A 12 1.40 -13.56 -1.55
CA LEU A 12 2.28 -13.36 -2.71
C LEU A 12 3.73 -13.57 -2.28
N THR A 13 4.52 -14.19 -3.15
CA THR A 13 5.95 -14.34 -2.91
C THR A 13 6.73 -13.72 -4.03
N THR A 14 7.85 -13.11 -3.68
CA THR A 14 8.81 -12.54 -4.63
C THR A 14 10.20 -13.10 -4.30
N PRO A 15 11.25 -12.78 -5.05
CA PRO A 15 12.58 -13.29 -4.73
C PRO A 15 13.04 -13.02 -3.29
N ARG A 16 12.65 -11.89 -2.69
CA ARG A 16 13.11 -11.56 -1.34
C ARG A 16 11.98 -11.38 -0.33
N LEU A 17 10.73 -11.25 -0.77
CA LEU A 17 9.64 -10.79 0.09
C LEU A 17 8.45 -11.74 0.04
N THR A 18 7.60 -11.61 1.07
CA THR A 18 6.26 -12.19 1.09
C THR A 18 5.28 -11.06 1.38
N LEU A 19 4.15 -11.03 0.68
CA LEU A 19 3.09 -10.07 0.93
C LEU A 19 1.83 -10.84 1.27
N ASP A 20 1.27 -10.57 2.45
CA ASP A 20 0.03 -11.23 2.88
C ASP A 20 -0.66 -10.39 3.97
N ALA A 21 -1.77 -10.89 4.49
CA ALA A 21 -2.55 -10.17 5.49
C ALA A 21 -1.72 -9.90 6.76
N LEU A 22 -1.93 -8.72 7.35
CA LEU A 22 -1.39 -8.42 8.66
C LEU A 22 -1.97 -9.38 9.69
N THR A 23 -1.17 -9.77 10.67
CA THR A 23 -1.59 -10.64 11.76
C THR A 23 -1.29 -9.97 13.11
N PRO A 24 -1.84 -10.46 14.23
CA PRO A 24 -1.53 -9.89 15.53
C PRO A 24 -0.03 -9.87 15.86
N ALA A 25 0.75 -10.81 15.31
CA ALA A 25 2.20 -10.82 15.51
C ALA A 25 2.90 -9.61 14.89
N ASP A 26 2.26 -8.91 13.94
CA ASP A 26 2.81 -7.75 13.28
C ASP A 26 2.53 -6.45 14.04
N CYS A 27 1.77 -6.52 15.13
CA CYS A 27 1.24 -5.32 15.80
C CYS A 27 2.33 -4.30 16.12
N GLY A 28 3.44 -4.72 16.69
CA GLY A 28 4.54 -3.82 17.05
C GLY A 28 5.23 -3.21 15.84
N ASP A 29 5.58 -4.02 14.85
CA ASP A 29 6.24 -3.56 13.63
C ASP A 29 5.32 -2.62 12.85
N TYR A 30 4.03 -2.95 12.76
CA TYR A 30 3.08 -2.14 12.01
C TYR A 30 2.83 -0.80 12.70
N ALA A 31 2.68 -0.80 14.03
CA ALA A 31 2.52 0.44 14.78
C ALA A 31 3.75 1.35 14.62
N ALA A 32 4.95 0.78 14.65
CA ALA A 32 6.18 1.54 14.45
C ALA A 32 6.23 2.17 13.06
N LEU A 33 5.82 1.43 12.03
CA LEU A 33 5.73 1.94 10.67
C LEU A 33 4.75 3.12 10.59
N CYS A 34 3.56 2.96 11.17
CA CYS A 34 2.53 4.00 11.11
C CYS A 34 2.90 5.23 11.91
N ARG A 35 3.65 5.07 13.02
CA ARG A 35 4.04 6.20 13.88
C ARG A 35 5.21 7.01 13.36
N ASP A 36 5.93 6.53 12.35
CA ASP A 36 7.07 7.26 11.80
C ASP A 36 6.56 8.37 10.89
N THR A 37 6.21 9.51 11.48
CA THR A 37 5.58 10.61 10.76
C THR A 37 6.52 11.25 9.73
N TRP A 38 7.83 11.23 9.98
CA TRP A 38 8.77 11.73 8.99
C TRP A 38 8.83 10.80 7.77
N ARG A 39 8.91 9.48 7.99
CA ARG A 39 8.92 8.51 6.90
C ARG A 39 7.63 8.58 6.08
N ASN A 40 6.49 8.84 6.76
CA ASN A 40 5.18 8.87 6.12
C ASN A 40 4.75 10.28 5.69
N ARG A 41 5.64 11.26 5.67
CA ARG A 41 5.27 12.64 5.35
C ARG A 41 4.60 12.81 3.99
N TRP A 42 4.84 11.88 3.08
CA TRP A 42 4.19 11.86 1.77
C TRP A 42 3.20 10.69 1.62
N TRP A 43 2.77 10.11 2.74
CA TRP A 43 1.81 8.99 2.69
C TRP A 43 0.40 9.48 2.38
N GLY A 44 0.10 10.73 2.72
CA GLY A 44 -1.20 11.32 2.42
C GLY A 44 -2.25 11.11 3.50
N TYR A 45 -1.87 10.49 4.62
CA TYR A 45 -2.78 10.25 5.74
C TYR A 45 -2.00 10.42 7.05
N ASP A 46 -2.56 11.20 7.97
CA ASP A 46 -1.97 11.40 9.28
C ASP A 46 -2.96 10.87 10.32
N TYR A 47 -2.62 9.74 10.94
CA TYR A 47 -3.49 9.09 11.92
C TYR A 47 -3.83 9.99 13.11
N ARG A 48 -2.98 10.98 13.39
CA ARG A 48 -3.18 11.87 14.54
C ARG A 48 -4.43 12.73 14.41
N GLU A 49 -4.94 12.89 13.19
CA GLU A 49 -6.19 13.60 12.98
C GLU A 49 -7.40 12.81 13.51
N GLU A 50 -7.30 11.47 13.51
CA GLU A 50 -8.35 10.64 14.07
C GLU A 50 -8.09 10.27 15.51
N GLN A 51 -6.87 9.90 15.85
CA GLN A 51 -6.51 9.44 17.19
C GLN A 51 -5.11 9.97 17.50
N PRO A 52 -4.99 11.06 18.30
CA PRO A 52 -3.68 11.68 18.57
C PRO A 52 -2.70 10.79 19.32
N HIS A 53 -3.20 9.89 20.19
CA HIS A 53 -2.34 9.05 21.02
C HIS A 53 -2.87 7.61 21.01
N PRO A 54 -2.83 6.91 19.86
CA PRO A 54 -3.42 5.58 19.80
C PRO A 54 -2.55 4.56 20.54
N PRO A 55 -3.19 3.55 21.17
CA PRO A 55 -2.43 2.41 21.66
C PRO A 55 -1.89 1.62 20.47
N GLU A 56 -0.89 0.77 20.73
CA GLU A 56 -0.23 0.01 19.66
C GLU A 56 -1.20 -0.78 18.80
N GLU A 57 -2.20 -1.40 19.43
CA GLU A 57 -3.16 -2.26 18.72
C GLU A 57 -4.11 -1.49 17.82
N TRP A 58 -4.25 -0.19 18.01
CA TRP A 58 -5.20 0.62 17.26
C TRP A 58 -4.94 0.57 15.74
N PHE A 59 -3.67 0.59 15.35
CA PHE A 59 -3.31 0.64 13.92
C PHE A 59 -3.74 -0.62 13.19
N LEU A 60 -3.50 -1.79 13.78
CA LEU A 60 -3.90 -3.05 13.18
C LEU A 60 -5.42 -3.18 13.14
N GLN A 61 -6.08 -2.79 14.22
CA GLN A 61 -7.55 -2.82 14.28
C GLN A 61 -8.16 -1.91 13.22
N ALA A 62 -7.62 -0.70 13.06
CA ALA A 62 -8.11 0.24 12.05
C ALA A 62 -7.95 -0.33 10.64
N SER A 63 -6.83 -0.97 10.36
CA SER A 63 -6.59 -1.62 9.06
C SER A 63 -7.59 -2.74 8.80
N GLU A 64 -7.89 -3.58 9.82
CA GLU A 64 -8.85 -4.66 9.67
C GLU A 64 -10.28 -4.13 9.48
N GLU A 65 -10.63 -3.05 10.18
CA GLU A 65 -11.94 -2.42 9.99
C GLU A 65 -12.08 -1.84 8.58
N ASP A 66 -11.03 -1.24 8.04
CA ASP A 66 -11.03 -0.70 6.68
C ASP A 66 -11.22 -1.80 5.65
N TYR A 67 -10.55 -2.95 5.84
CA TYR A 67 -10.74 -4.09 4.94
C TYR A 67 -12.17 -4.62 5.01
N ALA A 68 -12.68 -4.83 6.22
CA ALA A 68 -14.03 -5.35 6.41
C ALA A 68 -15.10 -4.42 5.82
N ALA A 69 -14.85 -3.11 5.85
CA ALA A 69 -15.77 -2.12 5.31
C ALA A 69 -15.58 -1.88 3.81
N GLY A 70 -14.61 -2.51 3.16
CA GLY A 70 -14.35 -2.31 1.74
C GLY A 70 -13.70 -0.98 1.40
N ARG A 71 -12.99 -0.36 2.38
CA ARG A 71 -12.33 0.92 2.14
C ARG A 71 -10.89 0.77 1.70
N GLU A 72 -10.14 -0.14 2.34
CA GLU A 72 -8.72 -0.35 2.03
C GLU A 72 -8.38 -1.83 2.10
N LEU A 73 -7.61 -2.32 1.14
CA LEU A 73 -7.07 -3.67 1.18
C LEU A 73 -5.57 -3.54 1.31
N GLY A 74 -5.04 -3.79 2.51
CA GLY A 74 -3.62 -3.70 2.79
C GLY A 74 -2.98 -5.07 2.96
N LEU A 75 -1.72 -5.17 2.54
CA LEU A 75 -0.91 -6.37 2.77
C LEU A 75 0.38 -5.97 3.46
N ALA A 76 0.80 -6.76 4.44
CA ALA A 76 2.12 -6.60 5.03
C ALA A 76 3.18 -6.96 3.98
N VAL A 77 4.25 -6.20 3.95
CA VAL A 77 5.45 -6.56 3.18
C VAL A 77 6.42 -7.19 4.18
N ARG A 78 6.79 -8.47 3.97
CA ARG A 78 7.60 -9.20 4.92
C ARG A 78 8.97 -9.54 4.34
N LEU A 79 9.99 -9.29 5.15
CA LEU A 79 11.35 -9.74 4.87
C LEU A 79 11.72 -10.72 5.98
N ARG A 80 11.94 -11.98 5.63
CA ARG A 80 12.25 -13.04 6.61
C ARG A 80 11.24 -13.08 7.75
N GLY A 81 9.97 -12.96 7.42
CA GLY A 81 8.87 -13.02 8.38
C GLY A 81 8.56 -11.73 9.11
N ARG A 82 9.42 -10.71 9.04
CA ARG A 82 9.18 -9.43 9.71
C ARG A 82 8.41 -8.48 8.81
N CYS A 83 7.43 -7.79 9.39
CA CYS A 83 6.71 -6.76 8.65
C CYS A 83 7.62 -5.52 8.53
N ILE A 84 8.07 -5.23 7.32
CA ILE A 84 8.94 -4.08 7.03
C ILE A 84 8.22 -2.98 6.27
N GLY A 85 6.98 -3.19 5.89
CA GLY A 85 6.24 -2.20 5.12
C GLY A 85 4.84 -2.68 4.80
N GLU A 86 4.19 -1.96 3.91
CA GLU A 86 2.81 -2.22 3.55
C GLU A 86 2.55 -1.78 2.11
N VAL A 87 1.73 -2.54 1.38
CA VAL A 87 1.11 -2.09 0.15
C VAL A 87 -0.39 -1.98 0.41
N VAL A 88 -1.05 -0.94 -0.12
CA VAL A 88 -2.46 -0.69 0.16
C VAL A 88 -3.18 -0.30 -1.11
N PHE A 89 -4.30 -1.00 -1.39
CA PHE A 89 -5.24 -0.59 -2.42
C PHE A 89 -6.34 0.26 -1.76
N THR A 90 -6.57 1.44 -2.31
CA THR A 90 -7.57 2.38 -1.80
C THR A 90 -8.42 2.90 -2.96
N HIS A 91 -9.42 3.70 -2.63
CA HIS A 91 -10.25 4.38 -3.65
C HIS A 91 -10.83 3.43 -4.70
N PHE A 92 -11.22 2.23 -4.28
CA PHE A 92 -11.86 1.28 -5.19
C PHE A 92 -13.22 1.85 -5.60
N ASP A 93 -13.42 2.01 -6.92
CA ASP A 93 -14.62 2.63 -7.44
C ASP A 93 -15.79 1.65 -7.63
N GLY A 94 -15.60 0.38 -7.36
CA GLY A 94 -16.62 -0.65 -7.61
C GLY A 94 -16.74 -1.04 -9.08
N HIS A 95 -15.91 -0.47 -9.96
CA HIS A 95 -15.98 -0.70 -11.40
C HIS A 95 -14.64 -1.12 -12.00
N GLY A 96 -13.76 -1.65 -11.18
CA GLY A 96 -12.48 -2.20 -11.65
C GLY A 96 -11.30 -1.26 -11.59
N THR A 97 -11.40 -0.13 -10.89
CA THR A 97 -10.27 0.79 -10.68
C THR A 97 -9.99 0.95 -9.20
N ALA A 98 -8.72 0.87 -8.82
CA ALA A 98 -8.27 1.16 -7.46
C ALA A 98 -6.92 1.88 -7.53
N GLU A 99 -6.58 2.58 -6.45
CA GLU A 99 -5.30 3.24 -6.32
C GLU A 99 -4.37 2.37 -5.46
N LEU A 100 -3.10 2.27 -5.81
CA LEU A 100 -2.12 1.47 -5.07
C LEU A 100 -1.04 2.36 -4.48
N GLY A 101 -0.75 2.17 -3.21
CA GLY A 101 0.35 2.82 -2.51
C GLY A 101 1.25 1.81 -1.83
N CYS A 102 2.50 2.22 -1.54
CA CYS A 102 3.48 1.38 -0.86
C CYS A 102 4.33 2.24 0.05
N ARG A 103 4.64 1.72 1.23
CA ARG A 103 5.60 2.33 2.14
C ARG A 103 6.46 1.25 2.78
N ILE A 104 7.74 1.57 2.98
CA ILE A 104 8.72 0.68 3.60
C ILE A 104 9.31 1.43 4.80
N ALA A 105 9.50 0.74 5.92
CA ALA A 105 10.10 1.32 7.11
C ALA A 105 11.49 1.87 6.81
N ALA A 106 11.86 2.99 7.44
CA ALA A 106 13.10 3.70 7.16
C ALA A 106 14.34 2.82 7.26
N ALA A 107 14.37 1.88 8.22
CA ALA A 107 15.50 0.98 8.41
C ALA A 107 15.76 0.06 7.20
N TYR A 108 14.77 -0.12 6.34
CA TYR A 108 14.85 -1.01 5.18
C TYR A 108 14.82 -0.25 3.86
N ALA A 109 14.89 1.07 3.90
CA ALA A 109 14.87 1.91 2.71
C ALA A 109 16.16 1.75 1.90
N GLY A 110 16.07 2.02 0.58
CA GLY A 110 17.26 2.03 -0.27
C GLY A 110 17.72 0.67 -0.76
N HIS A 111 16.93 -0.38 -0.57
CA HIS A 111 17.30 -1.74 -0.98
C HIS A 111 16.42 -2.28 -2.12
N GLY A 112 15.50 -1.49 -2.65
CA GLY A 112 14.61 -1.93 -3.72
C GLY A 112 13.39 -2.72 -3.25
N TYR A 113 13.19 -2.85 -1.95
CA TYR A 113 12.04 -3.62 -1.43
C TYR A 113 10.70 -2.98 -1.82
N GLY A 114 10.61 -1.67 -1.79
CA GLY A 114 9.38 -0.98 -2.17
C GLY A 114 8.99 -1.26 -3.62
N THR A 115 9.95 -1.20 -4.53
CA THR A 115 9.72 -1.49 -5.94
C THR A 115 9.30 -2.94 -6.15
N GLU A 116 9.96 -3.87 -5.47
CA GLU A 116 9.64 -5.30 -5.57
C GLU A 116 8.24 -5.59 -5.03
N ALA A 117 7.88 -5.01 -3.89
CA ALA A 117 6.57 -5.19 -3.28
C ALA A 117 5.46 -4.55 -4.14
N PHE A 118 5.69 -3.33 -4.60
CA PHE A 118 4.72 -2.61 -5.42
C PHE A 118 4.43 -3.38 -6.72
N ALA A 119 5.47 -3.86 -7.40
CA ALA A 119 5.30 -4.61 -8.64
C ALA A 119 4.50 -5.89 -8.43
N ALA A 120 4.74 -6.61 -7.32
CA ALA A 120 4.00 -7.83 -7.02
C ALA A 120 2.52 -7.53 -6.72
N ALA A 121 2.25 -6.48 -5.94
CA ALA A 121 0.87 -6.08 -5.64
C ALA A 121 0.15 -5.61 -6.90
N LEU A 122 0.81 -4.85 -7.75
CA LEU A 122 0.25 -4.38 -9.02
C LEU A 122 -0.14 -5.57 -9.91
N ALA A 123 0.75 -6.53 -10.08
CA ALA A 123 0.49 -7.72 -10.89
C ALA A 123 -0.72 -8.50 -10.34
N TRP A 124 -0.80 -8.66 -9.01
CA TRP A 124 -1.94 -9.32 -8.42
C TRP A 124 -3.23 -8.54 -8.61
N GLY A 125 -3.19 -7.23 -8.45
CA GLY A 125 -4.38 -6.40 -8.64
C GLY A 125 -4.97 -6.56 -10.04
N LEU A 126 -4.11 -6.61 -11.05
CA LEU A 126 -4.57 -6.74 -12.42
C LEU A 126 -4.97 -8.17 -12.79
N LYS A 127 -4.29 -9.20 -12.25
CA LYS A 127 -4.56 -10.57 -12.64
C LYS A 127 -5.35 -11.36 -11.63
N GLY A 128 -5.07 -11.20 -10.35
CA GLY A 128 -5.75 -11.97 -9.30
C GLY A 128 -7.05 -11.32 -8.83
N TRP A 129 -7.05 -10.00 -8.64
CA TRP A 129 -8.25 -9.26 -8.30
C TRP A 129 -9.08 -8.93 -9.55
N ASP A 130 -8.46 -8.98 -10.72
CA ASP A 130 -9.13 -8.71 -11.98
C ASP A 130 -9.52 -7.23 -12.13
N LEU A 131 -8.76 -6.34 -11.55
CA LEU A 131 -8.95 -4.90 -11.76
C LEU A 131 -8.63 -4.57 -13.21
N ARG A 132 -9.38 -3.68 -13.80
CA ARG A 132 -9.11 -3.22 -15.17
C ARG A 132 -8.02 -2.17 -15.20
N ARG A 133 -7.88 -1.39 -14.12
CA ARG A 133 -6.92 -0.31 -14.04
C ARG A 133 -6.48 -0.10 -12.60
N VAL A 134 -5.20 0.08 -12.40
CA VAL A 134 -4.64 0.49 -11.11
C VAL A 134 -4.02 1.87 -11.31
N THR A 135 -4.32 2.81 -10.43
CA THR A 135 -3.74 4.14 -10.46
C THR A 135 -2.77 4.32 -9.30
N ALA A 136 -1.88 5.28 -9.44
CA ALA A 136 -0.98 5.69 -8.37
C ALA A 136 -0.57 7.13 -8.57
N LYS A 137 -0.13 7.77 -7.48
CA LYS A 137 0.39 9.12 -7.55
C LYS A 137 1.50 9.29 -6.54
N CYS A 138 2.37 10.25 -6.74
CA CYS A 138 3.37 10.61 -5.76
C CYS A 138 3.53 12.12 -5.73
N PHE A 139 3.89 12.65 -4.55
CA PHE A 139 4.22 14.07 -4.45
C PHE A 139 5.42 14.38 -5.33
N ARG A 140 5.43 15.58 -5.92
CA ARG A 140 6.49 15.99 -6.85
C ARG A 140 7.89 15.92 -6.23
N GLU A 141 7.99 16.13 -4.90
CA GLU A 141 9.25 16.09 -4.20
C GLU A 141 9.71 14.67 -3.85
N ASN A 142 8.83 13.67 -3.97
CA ASN A 142 9.14 12.30 -3.60
C ASN A 142 9.77 11.55 -4.77
N HIS A 143 11.05 11.85 -5.02
CA HIS A 143 11.79 11.29 -6.16
C HIS A 143 11.92 9.76 -6.13
N PRO A 144 12.18 9.11 -4.98
CA PRO A 144 12.23 7.65 -4.95
C PRO A 144 10.92 7.00 -5.37
N SER A 145 9.78 7.55 -4.94
CA SER A 145 8.46 7.03 -5.33
C SER A 145 8.21 7.24 -6.82
N ARG A 146 8.61 8.38 -7.37
CA ARG A 146 8.46 8.65 -8.80
C ARG A 146 9.25 7.63 -9.63
N HIS A 147 10.48 7.32 -9.20
CA HIS A 147 11.29 6.29 -9.86
C HIS A 147 10.62 4.93 -9.80
N MET A 148 10.10 4.55 -8.63
CA MET A 148 9.40 3.28 -8.47
C MET A 148 8.20 3.19 -9.40
N LEU A 149 7.35 4.23 -9.42
CA LEU A 149 6.14 4.22 -10.25
C LEU A 149 6.49 4.19 -11.73
N ALA A 150 7.48 4.97 -12.16
CA ALA A 150 7.89 4.99 -13.56
C ALA A 150 8.46 3.66 -14.03
N SER A 151 8.96 2.82 -13.11
CA SER A 151 9.53 1.52 -13.47
C SER A 151 8.48 0.49 -13.81
N CYS A 152 7.23 0.65 -13.38
CA CYS A 152 6.21 -0.38 -13.57
C CYS A 152 4.85 0.17 -14.04
N MET A 153 4.68 1.46 -14.14
CA MET A 153 3.43 2.08 -14.56
C MET A 153 3.69 3.16 -15.62
N ASP A 154 2.61 3.60 -16.26
CA ASP A 154 2.70 4.61 -17.32
C ASP A 154 2.29 5.98 -16.77
N PRO A 155 3.05 7.05 -17.06
CA PRO A 155 2.67 8.38 -16.60
C PRO A 155 1.42 8.87 -17.33
N THR A 156 0.49 9.50 -16.59
CA THR A 156 -0.76 9.96 -17.17
C THR A 156 -0.95 11.47 -17.03
N GLY A 157 -0.13 12.15 -16.24
CA GLY A 157 -0.24 13.60 -16.08
C GLY A 157 0.43 14.07 -14.81
N GLU A 158 0.29 15.36 -14.55
CA GLU A 158 0.84 15.98 -13.36
C GLU A 158 0.08 17.27 -13.06
N ASP A 159 0.15 17.71 -11.81
CA ASP A 159 -0.36 19.00 -11.41
C ASP A 159 0.67 19.67 -10.48
N GLU A 160 0.28 20.69 -9.74
CA GLU A 160 1.20 21.41 -8.86
C GLU A 160 1.67 20.57 -7.68
N THR A 161 0.96 19.50 -7.35
CA THR A 161 1.22 18.68 -6.16
C THR A 161 1.77 17.31 -6.50
N TYR A 162 1.23 16.65 -7.53
CA TYR A 162 1.50 15.24 -7.80
C TYR A 162 1.94 14.96 -9.23
N PHE A 163 2.63 13.81 -9.39
CA PHE A 163 2.74 13.10 -10.67
C PHE A 163 1.77 11.92 -10.60
N TYR A 164 1.05 11.65 -11.68
CA TYR A 164 0.04 10.60 -11.78
C TYR A 164 0.47 9.49 -12.72
N PHE A 165 0.15 8.24 -12.34
CA PHE A 165 0.49 7.05 -13.11
C PHE A 165 -0.68 6.08 -13.14
N GLU A 166 -0.70 5.20 -14.13
CA GLU A 166 -1.66 4.11 -14.15
C GLU A 166 -1.11 2.91 -14.90
N LYS A 167 -1.75 1.74 -14.69
CA LYS A 167 -1.46 0.53 -15.42
C LYS A 167 -2.79 -0.14 -15.70
N HIS A 168 -2.98 -0.58 -16.94
CA HIS A 168 -4.19 -1.25 -17.35
C HIS A 168 -3.95 -2.74 -17.50
N MET A 169 -5.02 -3.54 -17.31
CA MET A 169 -5.00 -4.93 -17.65
C MET A 169 -4.76 -5.00 -19.15
N GLY A 170 -3.72 -5.68 -19.53
CA GLY A 170 -3.35 -5.77 -20.91
C GLY A 170 -3.82 -6.94 -21.60
#